data_b3dd4c4a657182239be3c02851a53240
#
_entry.id   b3dd4c4a657182239be3c02851a53240
#
_cell.length_a   1.000
_cell.length_b   1.000
_cell.length_c   1.000
_cell.angle_alpha   90.00
_cell.angle_beta   90.00
_cell.angle_gamma   90.00
#
_symmetry.space_group_name_H-M   'P 1'
#
loop_
_entity.id
_entity.type
_entity.pdbx_description
1 polymer ?
#
loop_
_entity_poly.entity_id
_entity_poly.type
_entity_poly.pdbx_seq_one_letter_code
_entity_poly.pdbx_strand_id
1 'polypeptide(L)'
;MEVLYEDNHIIIVYKEAGEIVQGDKTGDEPLSEIVKQWIKEKYQKPGNVFLGVVHRLDRPVAGLVVFAKTSKALTRLNDMFRNGEVHKTYWAIVTRPPFETEATLTDWLVRNERQNKSYAYNHQVPTSKKSILHYKVINQSERYTLLEINLMTG
;
A
#
# COMPACT_ATOMS: atom_id res chain seq x y z
N MET A 1 14.28 -10.67 -0.57
CA MET A 1 12.80 -10.69 -0.42
C MET A 1 12.42 -11.58 0.73
N GLU A 2 11.63 -11.11 1.66
CA GLU A 2 11.12 -11.85 2.81
C GLU A 2 9.67 -12.26 2.58
N VAL A 3 9.36 -13.57 2.67
CA VAL A 3 8.00 -14.11 2.59
C VAL A 3 7.49 -14.34 4.00
N LEU A 4 6.41 -13.64 4.37
CA LEU A 4 5.82 -13.69 5.70
C LEU A 4 4.67 -14.68 5.82
N TYR A 5 3.95 -14.89 4.72
CA TYR A 5 2.86 -15.86 4.64
C TYR A 5 2.71 -16.36 3.20
N GLU A 6 2.37 -17.62 3.05
CA GLU A 6 2.02 -18.21 1.77
C GLU A 6 1.05 -19.39 1.96
N ASP A 7 0.03 -19.44 1.13
CA ASP A 7 -0.83 -20.59 0.95
C ASP A 7 -1.07 -20.88 -0.56
N ASN A 8 -2.10 -21.66 -0.88
CA ASN A 8 -2.44 -21.97 -2.26
C ASN A 8 -3.02 -20.79 -3.05
N HIS A 9 -3.46 -19.72 -2.36
CA HIS A 9 -4.25 -18.63 -2.93
C HIS A 9 -3.55 -17.29 -2.89
N ILE A 10 -2.78 -17.03 -1.84
CA ILE A 10 -2.11 -15.75 -1.61
C ILE A 10 -0.66 -15.93 -1.18
N ILE A 11 0.11 -14.88 -1.38
CA ILE A 11 1.46 -14.73 -0.81
C ILE A 11 1.60 -13.30 -0.27
N ILE A 12 2.15 -13.17 0.94
CA ILE A 12 2.42 -11.89 1.60
C ILE A 12 3.93 -11.76 1.75
N VAL A 13 4.46 -10.67 1.23
CA VAL A 13 5.90 -10.37 1.28
C VAL A 13 6.14 -9.02 1.90
N TYR A 14 7.32 -8.86 2.49
CA TYR A 14 7.80 -7.56 2.94
C TYR A 14 8.46 -6.82 1.77
N LYS A 15 7.99 -5.60 1.53
CA LYS A 15 8.56 -4.66 0.57
C LYS A 15 9.48 -3.69 1.31
N GLU A 16 10.72 -3.60 0.89
CA GLU A 16 11.66 -2.59 1.38
C GLU A 16 11.35 -1.20 0.82
N ALA A 17 11.79 -0.15 1.54
CA ALA A 17 11.78 1.20 1.00
C ALA A 17 12.72 1.29 -0.23
N GLY A 18 12.25 1.94 -1.29
CA GLY A 18 12.97 2.04 -2.57
C GLY A 18 12.50 1.04 -3.63
N GLU A 19 11.95 -0.10 -3.24
CA GLU A 19 11.37 -1.07 -4.19
C GLU A 19 10.04 -0.57 -4.79
N ILE A 20 9.71 -1.06 -5.99
CA ILE A 20 8.39 -0.85 -6.62
C ILE A 20 7.60 -2.15 -6.62
N VAL A 21 6.29 -2.07 -6.43
CA VAL A 21 5.43 -3.27 -6.42
C VAL A 21 5.17 -3.78 -7.83
N GLN A 22 4.95 -2.87 -8.77
CA GLN A 22 4.60 -3.15 -10.16
C GLN A 22 5.47 -2.29 -11.08
N GLY A 23 5.76 -2.77 -12.28
CA GLY A 23 6.58 -2.06 -13.25
C GLY A 23 6.09 -0.64 -13.52
N ASP A 24 7.02 0.29 -13.60
CA ASP A 24 6.81 1.68 -13.93
C ASP A 24 7.81 2.14 -15.02
N LYS A 25 7.84 3.44 -15.29
CA LYS A 25 8.73 4.04 -16.31
C LYS A 25 10.22 4.07 -15.92
N THR A 26 10.58 3.70 -14.70
CA THR A 26 11.98 3.70 -14.24
C THR A 26 12.78 2.54 -14.81
N GLY A 27 12.12 1.43 -15.15
CA GLY A 27 12.77 0.21 -15.63
C GLY A 27 13.34 -0.66 -14.52
N ASP A 28 13.14 -0.31 -13.26
CA ASP A 28 13.54 -1.15 -12.14
C ASP A 28 12.70 -2.43 -12.10
N GLU A 29 13.32 -3.53 -11.65
CA GLU A 29 12.62 -4.80 -11.50
C GLU A 29 11.56 -4.70 -10.39
N PRO A 30 10.28 -4.93 -10.69
CA PRO A 30 9.24 -4.80 -9.68
C PRO A 30 9.15 -6.05 -8.80
N LEU A 31 8.72 -5.84 -7.55
CA LEU A 31 8.53 -6.92 -6.56
C LEU A 31 7.62 -8.04 -7.09
N SER A 32 6.63 -7.71 -7.93
CA SER A 32 5.76 -8.69 -8.57
C SER A 32 6.52 -9.69 -9.45
N GLU A 33 7.56 -9.26 -10.18
CA GLU A 33 8.38 -10.17 -11.00
C GLU A 33 9.33 -11.00 -10.12
N ILE A 34 9.91 -10.41 -9.09
CA ILE A 34 10.74 -11.11 -8.09
C ILE A 34 9.93 -12.24 -7.42
N VAL A 35 8.68 -11.94 -7.01
CA VAL A 35 7.78 -12.95 -6.41
C VAL A 35 7.41 -14.05 -7.39
N LYS A 36 7.12 -13.72 -8.67
CA LYS A 36 6.86 -14.74 -9.71
C LYS A 36 8.05 -15.67 -9.89
N GLN A 37 9.25 -15.13 -9.97
CA GLN A 37 10.47 -15.91 -10.13
C GLN A 37 10.68 -16.82 -8.91
N TRP A 38 10.50 -16.30 -7.70
CA TRP A 38 10.59 -17.09 -6.47
C TRP A 38 9.58 -18.25 -6.43
N ILE A 39 8.30 -18.02 -6.81
CA ILE A 39 7.29 -19.08 -6.91
C ILE A 39 7.70 -20.13 -7.96
N LYS A 40 8.19 -19.66 -9.12
CA LYS A 40 8.62 -20.55 -10.20
C LYS A 40 9.73 -21.50 -9.76
N GLU A 41 10.73 -20.98 -9.09
CA GLU A 41 11.88 -21.74 -8.58
C GLU A 41 11.46 -22.71 -7.46
N LYS A 42 10.74 -22.19 -6.45
CA LYS A 42 10.30 -22.99 -5.30
C LYS A 42 9.48 -24.22 -5.69
N TYR A 43 8.60 -24.06 -6.68
CA TYR A 43 7.69 -25.12 -7.12
C TYR A 43 8.10 -25.77 -8.44
N GLN A 44 9.28 -25.45 -8.99
CA GLN A 44 9.81 -25.95 -10.25
C GLN A 44 8.77 -25.91 -11.38
N LYS A 45 8.01 -24.79 -11.44
CA LYS A 45 6.91 -24.65 -12.41
C LYS A 45 7.46 -24.44 -13.83
N PRO A 46 7.02 -25.23 -14.81
CA PRO A 46 7.31 -24.96 -16.22
C PRO A 46 6.50 -23.73 -16.69
N GLY A 47 7.11 -22.89 -17.52
CA GLY A 47 6.42 -21.76 -18.15
C GLY A 47 6.19 -20.57 -17.24
N ASN A 48 5.15 -19.79 -17.54
CA ASN A 48 4.81 -18.55 -16.85
C ASN A 48 4.04 -18.82 -15.55
N VAL A 49 4.36 -18.07 -14.51
CA VAL A 49 3.66 -18.09 -13.23
C VAL A 49 2.65 -16.94 -13.19
N PHE A 50 1.40 -17.24 -12.83
CA PHE A 50 0.41 -16.21 -12.56
C PHE A 50 0.68 -15.56 -11.20
N LEU A 51 0.62 -14.23 -11.16
CA LEU A 51 0.62 -13.45 -9.93
C LEU A 51 -0.25 -12.20 -10.15
N GLY A 52 -1.28 -12.02 -9.32
CA GLY A 52 -2.18 -10.88 -9.37
C GLY A 52 -1.78 -9.80 -8.36
N VAL A 53 -1.63 -8.56 -8.85
CA VAL A 53 -1.39 -7.37 -8.00
C VAL A 53 -2.75 -6.78 -7.61
N VAL A 54 -3.07 -6.73 -6.31
CA VAL A 54 -4.34 -6.22 -5.79
C VAL A 54 -4.22 -4.83 -5.19
N HIS A 55 -3.04 -4.49 -4.66
CA HIS A 55 -2.72 -3.17 -4.12
C HIS A 55 -1.23 -2.86 -4.28
N ARG A 56 -0.85 -1.63 -3.99
CA ARG A 56 0.54 -1.17 -4.07
C ARG A 56 0.88 -0.32 -2.86
N LEU A 57 2.15 -0.34 -2.49
CA LEU A 57 2.79 0.67 -1.64
C LEU A 57 3.65 1.57 -2.53
N ASP A 58 3.69 2.85 -2.22
CA ASP A 58 4.58 3.79 -2.90
C ASP A 58 6.06 3.42 -2.68
N ARG A 59 6.92 3.81 -3.62
CA ARG A 59 8.36 3.48 -3.59
C ARG A 59 9.03 3.76 -2.24
N PRO A 60 8.85 4.93 -1.59
CA PRO A 60 9.53 5.22 -0.31
C PRO A 60 8.92 4.48 0.89
N VAL A 61 7.77 3.81 0.73
CA VAL A 61 7.07 3.13 1.81
C VAL A 61 7.53 1.68 1.90
N ALA A 62 7.93 1.24 3.09
CA ALA A 62 8.17 -0.15 3.42
C ALA A 62 6.93 -0.79 4.06
N GLY A 63 6.76 -2.10 3.92
CA GLY A 63 5.66 -2.81 4.56
C GLY A 63 5.14 -4.02 3.79
N LEU A 64 3.97 -4.48 4.16
CA LEU A 64 3.39 -5.72 3.65
C LEU A 64 2.67 -5.52 2.32
N VAL A 65 2.96 -6.41 1.38
CA VAL A 65 2.25 -6.49 0.10
C VAL A 65 1.69 -7.88 -0.07
N VAL A 66 0.37 -7.97 -0.30
CA VAL A 66 -0.31 -9.22 -0.64
C VAL A 66 -0.49 -9.36 -2.14
N PHE A 67 -0.16 -10.54 -2.66
CA PHE A 67 -0.40 -10.91 -4.05
C PHE A 67 -1.33 -12.13 -4.12
N ALA A 68 -2.12 -12.19 -5.19
CA ALA A 68 -2.96 -13.35 -5.51
C ALA A 68 -2.17 -14.36 -6.34
N LYS A 69 -2.14 -15.61 -5.92
CA LYS A 69 -1.51 -16.72 -6.65
C LYS A 69 -2.44 -17.36 -7.69
N THR A 70 -3.72 -17.01 -7.67
CA THR A 70 -4.74 -17.50 -8.62
C THR A 70 -5.66 -16.37 -9.07
N SER A 71 -6.25 -16.50 -10.26
CA SER A 71 -7.24 -15.53 -10.78
C SER A 71 -8.47 -15.41 -9.87
N LYS A 72 -8.91 -16.53 -9.29
CA LYS A 72 -10.03 -16.55 -8.34
C LYS A 72 -9.72 -15.77 -7.05
N ALA A 73 -8.51 -15.93 -6.52
CA ALA A 73 -8.05 -15.15 -5.37
C ALA A 73 -7.92 -13.66 -5.72
N LEU A 74 -7.41 -13.33 -6.92
CA LEU A 74 -7.33 -11.95 -7.40
C LEU A 74 -8.71 -11.26 -7.41
N THR A 75 -9.73 -11.92 -7.96
CA THR A 75 -11.09 -11.38 -8.00
C THR A 75 -11.61 -11.13 -6.59
N ARG A 76 -11.49 -12.11 -5.69
CA ARG A 76 -11.95 -11.98 -4.31
C ARG A 76 -11.24 -10.88 -3.53
N LEU A 77 -9.91 -10.81 -3.63
CA LEU A 77 -9.14 -9.76 -2.98
C LEU A 77 -9.49 -8.38 -3.52
N ASN A 78 -9.66 -8.22 -4.84
CA ASN A 78 -10.10 -6.95 -5.42
C ASN A 78 -11.47 -6.51 -4.89
N ASP A 79 -12.40 -7.45 -4.69
CA ASP A 79 -13.71 -7.16 -4.11
C ASP A 79 -13.58 -6.74 -2.64
N MET A 80 -12.77 -7.44 -1.83
CA MET A 80 -12.50 -7.08 -0.44
C MET A 80 -11.89 -5.68 -0.31
N PHE A 81 -10.89 -5.34 -1.16
CA PHE A 81 -10.31 -3.99 -1.18
C PHE A 81 -11.31 -2.93 -1.58
N ARG A 82 -12.16 -3.21 -2.59
CA ARG A 82 -13.21 -2.29 -3.07
C ARG A 82 -14.28 -2.04 -2.01
N ASN A 83 -14.67 -3.09 -1.29
CA ASN A 83 -15.72 -3.03 -0.28
C ASN A 83 -15.21 -2.50 1.09
N GLY A 84 -13.91 -2.19 1.23
CA GLY A 84 -13.34 -1.71 2.48
C GLY A 84 -13.19 -2.79 3.56
N GLU A 85 -13.20 -4.07 3.18
CA GLU A 85 -13.06 -5.21 4.10
C GLU A 85 -11.61 -5.43 4.53
N VAL A 86 -10.65 -4.78 3.86
CA VAL A 86 -9.23 -4.87 4.18
C VAL A 86 -8.83 -3.68 5.05
N HIS A 87 -8.48 -3.97 6.30
CA HIS A 87 -7.97 -2.96 7.22
C HIS A 87 -6.49 -2.65 6.94
N LYS A 88 -6.19 -1.37 6.73
CA LYS A 88 -4.84 -0.91 6.37
C LYS A 88 -4.31 -0.02 7.48
N THR A 89 -3.32 -0.52 8.21
CA THR A 89 -2.65 0.24 9.27
C THR A 89 -1.25 0.62 8.81
N TYR A 90 -0.90 1.90 8.95
CA TYR A 90 0.40 2.45 8.64
C TYR A 90 1.02 3.11 9.86
N TRP A 91 2.33 3.15 9.89
CA TRP A 91 3.06 4.03 10.80
C TRP A 91 3.68 5.18 10.00
N ALA A 92 3.58 6.38 10.54
CA ALA A 92 4.21 7.56 9.96
C ALA A 92 4.91 8.39 11.03
N ILE A 93 6.11 8.86 10.69
CA ILE A 93 6.86 9.80 11.53
C ILE A 93 6.64 11.20 10.99
N VAL A 94 6.17 12.11 11.85
CA VAL A 94 5.98 13.52 11.55
C VAL A 94 6.89 14.39 12.42
N THR A 95 7.34 15.52 11.88
CA THR A 95 8.24 16.46 12.57
C THR A 95 7.52 17.41 13.52
N ARG A 96 6.21 17.57 13.35
CA ARG A 96 5.37 18.39 14.22
C ARG A 96 4.27 17.51 14.79
N PRO A 97 4.05 17.54 16.11
CA PRO A 97 2.93 16.84 16.71
C PRO A 97 1.62 17.41 16.15
N PRO A 98 0.62 16.58 15.87
CA PRO A 98 -0.72 17.05 15.56
C PRO A 98 -1.33 17.72 16.81
N PHE A 99 -2.33 18.59 16.60
CA PHE A 99 -2.99 19.30 17.70
C PHE A 99 -3.73 18.32 18.64
N GLU A 100 -4.43 17.34 18.04
CA GLU A 100 -5.12 16.29 18.77
C GLU A 100 -4.24 15.02 18.80
N THR A 101 -4.26 14.28 19.91
CA THR A 101 -3.54 13.01 20.03
C THR A 101 -4.19 11.88 19.23
N GLU A 102 -5.44 12.04 18.85
CA GLU A 102 -6.24 11.10 18.06
C GLU A 102 -7.33 11.87 17.33
N ALA A 103 -7.47 11.68 16.03
CA ALA A 103 -8.50 12.31 15.22
C ALA A 103 -8.76 11.57 13.91
N THR A 104 -9.92 11.86 13.32
CA THR A 104 -10.26 11.46 11.96
C THR A 104 -10.14 12.67 11.04
N LEU A 105 -9.30 12.57 10.02
CA LEU A 105 -9.13 13.60 8.99
C LEU A 105 -9.98 13.26 7.77
N THR A 106 -10.63 14.27 7.22
CA THR A 106 -11.37 14.17 5.97
C THR A 106 -10.94 15.28 5.05
N ASP A 107 -10.34 14.90 3.92
CA ASP A 107 -9.86 15.82 2.90
C ASP A 107 -10.34 15.40 1.52
N TRP A 108 -10.26 16.33 0.57
CA TRP A 108 -10.50 16.10 -0.85
C TRP A 108 -9.20 16.24 -1.62
N LEU A 109 -8.72 15.12 -2.21
CA LEU A 109 -7.43 15.07 -2.88
C LEU A 109 -7.58 15.25 -4.38
N VAL A 110 -6.78 16.14 -4.95
CA VAL A 110 -6.61 16.32 -6.40
C VAL A 110 -5.20 15.94 -6.79
N ARG A 111 -5.06 14.98 -7.70
CA ARG A 111 -3.75 14.57 -8.21
C ARG A 111 -3.32 15.46 -9.38
N ASN A 112 -2.13 16.01 -9.29
CA ASN A 112 -1.44 16.65 -10.39
C ASN A 112 -0.41 15.67 -10.97
N GLU A 113 -0.73 15.05 -12.11
CA GLU A 113 0.12 14.03 -12.73
C GLU A 113 1.45 14.60 -13.25
N ARG A 114 1.44 15.87 -13.74
CA ARG A 114 2.65 16.53 -14.25
C ARG A 114 3.70 16.74 -13.17
N GLN A 115 3.24 17.04 -11.96
CA GLN A 115 4.11 17.27 -10.80
C GLN A 115 4.29 16.01 -9.94
N ASN A 116 3.59 14.92 -10.27
CA ASN A 116 3.49 13.70 -9.46
C ASN A 116 3.17 14.00 -7.98
N LYS A 117 2.23 14.93 -7.74
CA LYS A 117 1.87 15.44 -6.42
C LYS A 117 0.36 15.47 -6.23
N SER A 118 -0.11 15.18 -5.02
CA SER A 118 -1.50 15.36 -4.61
C SER A 118 -1.64 16.61 -3.74
N TYR A 119 -2.72 17.35 -3.96
CA TYR A 119 -3.10 18.52 -3.16
C TYR A 119 -4.35 18.18 -2.37
N ALA A 120 -4.35 18.53 -1.08
CA ALA A 120 -5.47 18.33 -0.19
C ALA A 120 -6.27 19.64 -0.01
N TYR A 121 -7.58 19.52 -0.03
CA TYR A 121 -8.54 20.58 0.20
C TYR A 121 -9.49 20.18 1.33
N ASN A 122 -9.90 21.11 2.16
CA ASN A 122 -10.85 20.88 3.26
C ASN A 122 -12.33 20.80 2.79
N HIS A 123 -12.59 20.97 1.51
CA HIS A 123 -13.91 20.86 0.87
C HIS A 123 -13.80 20.25 -0.51
N GLN A 124 -14.91 19.78 -1.05
CA GLN A 124 -14.95 19.19 -2.38
C GLN A 124 -14.67 20.26 -3.44
N VAL A 125 -13.70 19.95 -4.32
CA VAL A 125 -13.39 20.74 -5.52
C VAL A 125 -13.51 19.85 -6.76
N PRO A 126 -13.61 20.43 -7.98
CA PRO A 126 -13.70 19.64 -9.21
C PRO A 126 -12.58 18.60 -9.31
N THR A 127 -12.94 17.38 -9.73
CA THR A 127 -12.03 16.22 -9.88
C THR A 127 -11.44 15.66 -8.57
N SER A 128 -11.78 16.24 -7.41
CA SER A 128 -11.27 15.74 -6.13
C SER A 128 -11.92 14.42 -5.72
N LYS A 129 -11.14 13.61 -5.01
CA LYS A 129 -11.60 12.36 -4.38
C LYS A 129 -11.57 12.53 -2.87
N LYS A 130 -12.67 12.20 -2.20
CA LYS A 130 -12.74 12.20 -0.74
C LYS A 130 -11.77 11.17 -0.17
N SER A 131 -10.95 11.59 0.79
CA SER A 131 -9.98 10.75 1.50
C SER A 131 -10.24 10.87 2.99
N ILE A 132 -10.32 9.74 3.68
CA ILE A 132 -10.57 9.66 5.12
C ILE A 132 -9.51 8.76 5.73
N LEU A 133 -8.87 9.25 6.78
CA LEU A 133 -7.98 8.47 7.63
C LEU A 133 -8.26 8.78 9.10
N HIS A 134 -8.01 7.80 9.94
CA HIS A 134 -7.96 7.96 11.39
C HIS A 134 -6.52 7.82 11.85
N TYR A 135 -6.04 8.71 12.72
CA TYR A 135 -4.71 8.58 13.30
C TYR A 135 -4.75 8.62 14.82
N LYS A 136 -3.73 8.02 15.42
CA LYS A 136 -3.43 8.05 16.84
C LYS A 136 -1.95 8.26 17.06
N VAL A 137 -1.58 9.17 17.97
CA VAL A 137 -0.20 9.32 18.44
C VAL A 137 0.14 8.11 19.32
N ILE A 138 1.15 7.33 18.93
CA ILE A 138 1.59 6.14 19.67
C ILE A 138 2.93 6.33 20.36
N ASN A 139 3.74 7.31 19.90
CA ASN A 139 4.98 7.68 20.56
C ASN A 139 5.40 9.11 20.19
N GLN A 140 6.15 9.77 21.05
CA GLN A 140 6.64 11.13 20.81
C GLN A 140 8.04 11.31 21.42
N SER A 141 8.91 11.97 20.66
CA SER A 141 10.21 12.45 21.09
C SER A 141 10.26 13.98 20.99
N GLU A 142 11.40 14.57 21.33
CA GLU A 142 11.60 16.04 21.21
C GLU A 142 11.41 16.58 19.79
N ARG A 143 11.73 15.78 18.78
CA ARG A 143 11.75 16.19 17.36
C ARG A 143 10.72 15.51 16.48
N TYR A 144 10.22 14.36 16.88
CA TYR A 144 9.40 13.50 16.05
C TYR A 144 8.23 12.92 16.82
N THR A 145 7.14 12.74 16.13
CA THR A 145 5.94 12.05 16.64
C THR A 145 5.64 10.86 15.73
N LEU A 146 5.45 9.69 16.33
CA LEU A 146 5.04 8.47 15.63
C LEU A 146 3.52 8.34 15.69
N LEU A 147 2.93 8.23 14.52
CA LEU A 147 1.49 8.06 14.35
C LEU A 147 1.19 6.65 13.86
N GLU A 148 0.17 6.03 14.44
CA GLU A 148 -0.55 4.93 13.83
C GLU A 148 -1.70 5.49 13.00
N ILE A 149 -1.81 5.07 11.75
CA ILE A 149 -2.77 5.60 10.78
C ILE A 149 -3.59 4.45 10.20
N ASN A 150 -4.90 4.55 10.32
CA ASN A 150 -5.85 3.64 9.72
C ASN A 150 -6.52 4.31 8.52
N LEU A 151 -6.28 3.80 7.31
CA LEU A 151 -6.89 4.31 6.09
C LEU A 151 -8.31 3.78 5.95
N MET A 152 -9.29 4.69 5.93
CA MET A 152 -10.71 4.36 5.74
C MET A 152 -11.10 4.42 4.26
N THR A 153 -10.32 5.13 3.43
CA THR A 153 -10.44 5.15 1.97
C THR A 153 -9.17 4.65 1.30
N GLY A 154 -9.26 4.29 0.03
CA GLY A 154 -8.13 3.79 -0.76
C GLY A 154 -7.18 4.85 -1.24
#